data_2efc77c536a71880da5bbfecc418c197
#
_entry.id   2efc77c536a71880da5bbfecc418c197
#
_cell.length_a   1.000
_cell.length_b   1.000
_cell.length_c   1.000
_cell.angle_alpha   90.00
_cell.angle_beta   90.00
_cell.angle_gamma   90.00
#
_symmetry.space_group_name_H-M   'P 1'
#
loop_
_entity.id
_entity.type
_entity.pdbx_description
1 polymer ?
#
loop_
_entity_poly.entity_id
_entity_poly.type
_entity_poly.pdbx_seq_one_letter_code
_entity_poly.pdbx_strand_id
1 'polypeptide(L)'
;MFSRSPSASAFDDLALAKGERLNNPFECVYHGFRRLNMTASTVSHTDVVVIGGGPAGSTASTLIAQRGVKVRLFERERFPRFHIGESLIPETYWVLERLKMLDKMKQSHFVKKFSVQFVNANGKLSAPFYFHDNKPHECSQTWQVVRSEFDLMMLRNAAEQGVQVNEATRVLDVIFDGERAVGVRVQKEDGATEEVRAKVVVDASGQSTMLQSRFKLRIWDPVLNKGAIWTYWQGAYRDTGRDEGATIVIQTPNKQGWFWNIPLHNDTLSLGVVGPFDYLFKGRGSHEQTYHEEVELCPAVKERIAKAKRVTGYFATKDYSYRSRECAGDGWVLIGDAFGFLDPLYSSGVLLALKSGELAADAIVEGLAKNDTSAAQLGNWSEMFNRGVDRMRRLVCEYYDSFSFGKFVKNYPDLKNTVTDLLIGDLFTDRVDKVWEPMESLYEEGKQAIPTWTKGVAPDAVPEKGNELFLPEGHRP
;
A
#
# COMPACT_ATOMS: atom_id res chain seq x y z
N MET A 1 -47.06 -2.73 37.67
CA MET A 1 -46.99 -3.82 38.66
C MET A 1 -45.64 -4.43 38.52
N PHE A 2 -44.67 -4.07 39.31
CA PHE A 2 -44.10 -4.75 40.48
C PHE A 2 -43.60 -6.15 40.11
N SER A 3 -42.38 -6.64 40.38
CA SER A 3 -41.33 -6.19 41.34
C SER A 3 -40.10 -7.10 41.15
N ARG A 4 -38.91 -6.53 41.31
CA ARG A 4 -37.84 -6.87 42.27
C ARG A 4 -37.09 -8.19 42.19
N SER A 5 -35.77 -8.01 42.16
CA SER A 5 -34.70 -8.89 42.61
C SER A 5 -34.84 -9.34 44.08
N PRO A 6 -34.04 -10.34 44.50
CA PRO A 6 -33.00 -10.10 45.51
C PRO A 6 -31.70 -10.86 45.26
N SER A 7 -30.52 -10.38 45.50
CA SER A 7 -29.64 -10.03 46.64
C SER A 7 -29.22 -11.20 47.53
N ALA A 8 -27.94 -11.49 47.47
CA ALA A 8 -26.89 -11.63 48.51
C ALA A 8 -27.08 -12.53 49.74
N SER A 9 -25.95 -13.12 50.08
CA SER A 9 -25.35 -13.36 51.39
C SER A 9 -25.48 -14.76 52.02
N ALA A 10 -24.36 -15.27 52.30
CA ALA A 10 -23.74 -15.64 53.60
C ALA A 10 -24.03 -17.04 54.09
N PHE A 11 -23.02 -17.74 54.48
CA PHE A 11 -22.76 -18.04 55.90
C PHE A 11 -21.40 -18.74 56.07
N ASP A 12 -20.67 -18.17 56.98
CA ASP A 12 -19.50 -18.67 57.69
C ASP A 12 -19.83 -19.86 58.59
N ASP A 13 -18.74 -20.47 59.05
CA ASP A 13 -18.53 -21.09 60.35
C ASP A 13 -18.54 -22.63 60.50
N LEU A 14 -17.51 -22.99 61.14
CA LEU A 14 -17.21 -23.96 62.20
C LEU A 14 -16.12 -24.98 61.83
N ALA A 15 -15.08 -25.17 62.53
CA ALA A 15 -14.45 -24.77 63.76
C ALA A 15 -13.45 -25.87 64.14
N LEU A 16 -12.28 -25.48 64.58
CA LEU A 16 -11.39 -25.99 65.59
C LEU A 16 -11.40 -27.49 65.95
N ALA A 17 -10.22 -28.16 65.83
CA ALA A 17 -9.61 -28.74 67.02
C ALA A 17 -8.18 -29.35 66.75
N LYS A 18 -7.27 -28.90 67.65
CA LYS A 18 -6.06 -29.60 68.19
C LYS A 18 -4.92 -29.85 67.16
N GLY A 19 -3.80 -29.21 67.17
CA GLY A 19 -2.90 -29.00 68.33
C GLY A 19 -1.82 -30.08 68.38
N GLU A 20 -0.67 -29.76 67.77
CA GLU A 20 0.63 -30.25 68.26
C GLU A 20 1.75 -29.38 67.64
N ARG A 21 2.60 -28.84 68.55
CA ARG A 21 3.84 -28.14 68.23
C ARG A 21 4.89 -29.17 67.83
N LEU A 22 5.79 -28.81 66.92
CA LEU A 22 7.22 -29.03 67.09
C LEU A 22 8.06 -28.47 65.96
N ASN A 23 8.91 -27.53 66.35
CA ASN A 23 10.29 -27.28 65.85
C ASN A 23 10.59 -27.03 64.38
N ASN A 24 11.00 -25.79 64.15
CA ASN A 24 11.93 -25.27 63.16
C ASN A 24 13.19 -26.15 63.00
N PRO A 25 13.91 -26.19 61.84
CA PRO A 25 14.41 -24.99 61.17
C PRO A 25 14.45 -25.07 59.63
N PHE A 26 14.48 -23.87 59.06
CA PHE A 26 15.02 -23.48 57.76
C PHE A 26 15.53 -24.63 56.83
N GLU A 27 14.71 -24.95 55.80
CA GLU A 27 15.21 -25.45 54.54
C GLU A 27 14.68 -24.54 53.42
N CYS A 28 15.59 -23.71 52.91
CA CYS A 28 15.42 -22.99 51.67
C CYS A 28 15.29 -23.98 50.53
N VAL A 29 14.07 -24.25 50.08
CA VAL A 29 13.84 -24.92 48.77
C VAL A 29 14.06 -23.87 47.69
N TYR A 30 15.28 -23.86 47.14
CA TYR A 30 15.55 -23.21 45.86
C TYR A 30 14.72 -23.92 44.78
N HIS A 31 13.54 -23.39 44.50
CA HIS A 31 12.86 -23.68 43.23
C HIS A 31 13.71 -23.10 42.11
N GLY A 32 14.26 -24.01 41.32
CA GLY A 32 15.13 -23.68 40.22
C GLY A 32 14.49 -22.63 39.29
N PHE A 33 15.09 -21.47 39.28
CA PHE A 33 14.98 -20.57 38.15
C PHE A 33 15.40 -21.39 36.92
N ARG A 34 14.41 -21.77 36.09
CA ARG A 34 14.71 -22.15 34.72
C ARG A 34 15.47 -20.95 34.14
N ARG A 35 16.78 -21.09 33.97
CA ARG A 35 17.57 -20.24 33.09
C ARG A 35 16.84 -20.31 31.75
N LEU A 36 16.15 -19.23 31.38
CA LEU A 36 15.89 -18.93 30.02
C LEU A 36 17.26 -18.98 29.35
N ASN A 37 17.51 -20.00 28.56
CA ASN A 37 18.65 -20.06 27.67
C ASN A 37 18.48 -18.85 26.74
N MET A 38 19.12 -17.74 27.05
CA MET A 38 19.38 -16.70 26.09
C MET A 38 20.30 -17.35 25.05
N THR A 39 19.69 -17.86 23.99
CA THR A 39 20.42 -18.23 22.77
C THR A 39 21.21 -17.00 22.38
N ALA A 40 22.55 -17.13 22.34
CA ALA A 40 23.41 -16.04 21.91
C ALA A 40 22.90 -15.53 20.57
N SER A 41 22.53 -14.25 20.51
CA SER A 41 22.11 -13.64 19.25
C SER A 41 23.28 -13.71 18.28
N THR A 42 23.11 -14.40 17.16
CA THR A 42 24.15 -14.46 16.13
C THR A 42 24.23 -13.10 15.45
N VAL A 43 25.44 -12.61 15.20
CA VAL A 43 25.66 -11.38 14.45
C VAL A 43 26.16 -11.74 13.07
N SER A 44 25.49 -11.23 12.05
CA SER A 44 25.89 -11.38 10.64
C SER A 44 26.02 -10.00 9.97
N HIS A 45 26.59 -9.97 8.76
CA HIS A 45 26.87 -8.75 8.03
C HIS A 45 26.40 -8.83 6.57
N THR A 46 25.91 -7.71 6.05
CA THR A 46 25.60 -7.48 4.63
C THR A 46 25.91 -6.02 4.29
N ASP A 47 25.88 -5.62 3.02
CA ASP A 47 25.99 -4.19 2.67
C ASP A 47 24.67 -3.46 2.87
N VAL A 48 23.55 -4.09 2.44
CA VAL A 48 22.22 -3.50 2.50
C VAL A 48 21.22 -4.49 3.10
N VAL A 49 20.38 -4.01 4.01
CA VAL A 49 19.19 -4.71 4.50
C VAL A 49 17.96 -4.07 3.90
N VAL A 50 17.02 -4.88 3.40
CA VAL A 50 15.70 -4.44 2.93
C VAL A 50 14.62 -5.06 3.80
N ILE A 51 13.72 -4.24 4.34
CA ILE A 51 12.60 -4.64 5.19
C ILE A 51 11.32 -4.67 4.36
N GLY A 52 10.81 -5.87 4.08
CA GLY A 52 9.59 -6.10 3.30
C GLY A 52 9.86 -6.53 1.86
N GLY A 53 9.17 -7.60 1.43
CA GLY A 53 9.29 -8.24 0.12
C GLY A 53 8.22 -7.81 -0.90
N GLY A 54 7.48 -6.74 -0.62
CA GLY A 54 6.52 -6.16 -1.57
C GLY A 54 7.18 -5.51 -2.79
N PRO A 55 6.40 -4.88 -3.69
CA PRO A 55 6.92 -4.31 -4.95
C PRO A 55 8.10 -3.35 -4.76
N ALA A 56 8.05 -2.45 -3.78
CA ALA A 56 9.14 -1.50 -3.53
C ALA A 56 10.43 -2.20 -3.07
N GLY A 57 10.33 -3.09 -2.07
CA GLY A 57 11.49 -3.80 -1.53
C GLY A 57 12.10 -4.77 -2.51
N SER A 58 11.28 -5.53 -3.27
CA SER A 58 11.75 -6.40 -4.34
C SER A 58 12.45 -5.61 -5.45
N THR A 59 11.94 -4.41 -5.80
CA THR A 59 12.57 -3.54 -6.78
C THR A 59 13.94 -3.05 -6.31
N ALA A 60 13.98 -2.41 -5.14
CA ALA A 60 15.22 -1.86 -4.60
C ALA A 60 16.29 -2.95 -4.43
N SER A 61 15.94 -4.06 -3.81
CA SER A 61 16.87 -5.18 -3.58
C SER A 61 17.42 -5.77 -4.88
N THR A 62 16.56 -5.97 -5.89
CA THR A 62 16.96 -6.46 -7.21
C THR A 62 17.99 -5.54 -7.87
N LEU A 63 17.67 -4.24 -7.96
CA LEU A 63 18.53 -3.27 -8.66
C LEU A 63 19.87 -3.05 -7.95
N ILE A 64 19.88 -3.09 -6.63
CA ILE A 64 21.12 -3.02 -5.83
C ILE A 64 21.96 -4.27 -6.05
N ALA A 65 21.37 -5.48 -6.02
CA ALA A 65 22.08 -6.73 -6.22
C ALA A 65 22.65 -6.86 -7.64
N GLN A 66 21.95 -6.37 -8.66
CA GLN A 66 22.44 -6.31 -10.05
C GLN A 66 23.74 -5.50 -10.21
N ARG A 67 24.07 -4.63 -9.23
CA ARG A 67 25.32 -3.86 -9.18
C ARG A 67 26.41 -4.53 -8.33
N GLY A 68 26.19 -5.81 -7.93
CA GLY A 68 27.17 -6.60 -7.17
C GLY A 68 27.21 -6.29 -5.67
N VAL A 69 26.28 -5.50 -5.15
CA VAL A 69 26.17 -5.19 -3.71
C VAL A 69 25.46 -6.34 -3.00
N LYS A 70 25.92 -6.73 -1.81
CA LYS A 70 25.30 -7.78 -1.00
C LYS A 70 24.04 -7.25 -0.34
N VAL A 71 22.89 -7.88 -0.66
CA VAL A 71 21.58 -7.50 -0.13
C VAL A 71 20.93 -8.67 0.59
N ARG A 72 20.44 -8.41 1.81
CA ARG A 72 19.51 -9.30 2.52
C ARG A 72 18.15 -8.64 2.62
N LEU A 73 17.14 -9.34 2.12
CA LEU A 73 15.74 -8.93 2.22
C LEU A 73 15.05 -9.80 3.26
N PHE A 74 14.30 -9.16 4.17
CA PHE A 74 13.51 -9.82 5.20
C PHE A 74 12.02 -9.55 4.98
N GLU A 75 11.25 -10.63 4.86
CA GLU A 75 9.80 -10.59 4.74
C GLU A 75 9.17 -11.41 5.88
N ARG A 76 8.20 -10.81 6.57
CA ARG A 76 7.56 -11.43 7.73
C ARG A 76 6.63 -12.59 7.36
N GLU A 77 6.05 -12.54 6.16
CA GLU A 77 5.11 -13.54 5.67
C GLU A 77 5.80 -14.53 4.71
N ARG A 78 5.12 -15.64 4.43
CA ARG A 78 5.48 -16.53 3.33
C ARG A 78 4.66 -16.14 2.10
N PHE A 79 5.29 -16.09 0.95
CA PHE A 79 4.60 -15.88 -0.31
C PHE A 79 4.12 -17.21 -0.92
N PRO A 80 2.99 -17.25 -1.64
CA PRO A 80 2.12 -16.12 -1.99
C PRO A 80 1.29 -15.61 -0.81
N ARG A 81 1.12 -14.29 -0.69
CA ARG A 81 0.29 -13.65 0.31
C ARG A 81 -0.70 -12.68 -0.32
N PHE A 82 -1.84 -12.48 0.33
CA PHE A 82 -2.83 -11.51 -0.13
C PHE A 82 -2.34 -10.06 -0.01
N HIS A 83 -2.64 -9.25 -1.02
CA HIS A 83 -2.53 -7.79 -0.98
C HIS A 83 -3.52 -7.17 -1.96
N ILE A 84 -3.91 -5.91 -1.75
CA ILE A 84 -4.72 -5.13 -2.70
C ILE A 84 -3.83 -4.22 -3.55
N GLY A 85 -4.37 -3.71 -4.70
CA GLY A 85 -3.64 -2.87 -5.65
C GLY A 85 -3.26 -3.66 -6.90
N GLU A 86 -4.27 -4.02 -7.71
CA GLU A 86 -4.22 -5.05 -8.76
C GLU A 86 -4.12 -4.48 -10.17
N SER A 87 -4.29 -3.17 -10.31
CA SER A 87 -4.25 -2.52 -11.62
C SER A 87 -2.94 -1.79 -11.81
N LEU A 88 -2.14 -2.23 -12.78
CA LEU A 88 -0.92 -1.54 -13.18
C LEU A 88 -1.25 -0.40 -14.18
N ILE A 89 -0.32 0.55 -14.28
CA ILE A 89 -0.38 1.62 -15.28
C ILE A 89 0.85 1.60 -16.17
N PRO A 90 0.80 2.13 -17.40
CA PRO A 90 1.83 1.99 -18.42
C PRO A 90 3.26 2.29 -17.98
N GLU A 91 3.50 3.31 -17.20
CA GLU A 91 4.85 3.72 -16.80
C GLU A 91 5.56 2.70 -15.85
N THR A 92 4.83 1.70 -15.33
CA THR A 92 5.48 0.55 -14.65
C THR A 92 6.39 -0.25 -15.57
N TYR A 93 6.17 -0.19 -16.88
CA TYR A 93 6.96 -0.88 -17.91
C TYR A 93 8.47 -0.66 -17.74
N TRP A 94 8.90 0.59 -17.58
CA TRP A 94 10.32 0.95 -17.54
C TRP A 94 11.05 0.38 -16.34
N VAL A 95 10.39 0.32 -15.19
CA VAL A 95 10.98 -0.31 -14.00
C VAL A 95 11.00 -1.83 -14.17
N LEU A 96 9.92 -2.44 -14.67
CA LEU A 96 9.87 -3.87 -14.96
C LEU A 96 10.93 -4.30 -15.99
N GLU A 97 11.24 -3.45 -16.98
CA GLU A 97 12.34 -3.66 -17.94
C GLU A 97 13.70 -3.69 -17.23
N ARG A 98 14.00 -2.69 -16.38
CA ARG A 98 15.25 -2.66 -15.60
C ARG A 98 15.38 -3.88 -14.68
N LEU A 99 14.27 -4.37 -14.14
CA LEU A 99 14.22 -5.58 -13.31
C LEU A 99 14.39 -6.87 -14.13
N LYS A 100 14.43 -6.82 -15.47
CA LYS A 100 14.41 -7.97 -16.38
C LYS A 100 13.15 -8.85 -16.18
N MET A 101 12.01 -8.21 -15.90
CA MET A 101 10.75 -8.90 -15.65
C MET A 101 9.78 -8.91 -16.85
N LEU A 102 10.03 -8.13 -17.90
CA LEU A 102 9.08 -7.99 -19.00
C LEU A 102 8.70 -9.32 -19.65
N ASP A 103 9.67 -10.21 -19.90
CA ASP A 103 9.38 -11.52 -20.49
C ASP A 103 8.51 -12.38 -19.58
N LYS A 104 8.75 -12.35 -18.25
CA LYS A 104 7.91 -13.04 -17.27
C LYS A 104 6.48 -12.48 -17.28
N MET A 105 6.33 -11.15 -17.35
CA MET A 105 5.02 -10.50 -17.46
C MET A 105 4.30 -10.85 -18.76
N LYS A 106 4.98 -10.85 -19.89
CA LYS A 106 4.42 -11.22 -21.21
C LYS A 106 3.97 -12.67 -21.27
N GLN A 107 4.68 -13.58 -20.60
CA GLN A 107 4.37 -15.01 -20.52
C GLN A 107 3.33 -15.34 -19.44
N SER A 108 2.99 -14.40 -18.56
CA SER A 108 2.00 -14.60 -17.52
C SER A 108 0.59 -14.67 -18.11
N HIS A 109 -0.34 -15.19 -17.33
CA HIS A 109 -1.77 -15.17 -17.63
C HIS A 109 -2.51 -13.98 -17.05
N PHE A 110 -1.78 -12.96 -16.58
CA PHE A 110 -2.37 -11.71 -16.14
C PHE A 110 -3.15 -11.03 -17.28
N VAL A 111 -4.30 -10.47 -16.93
CA VAL A 111 -5.17 -9.81 -17.91
C VAL A 111 -4.48 -8.58 -18.48
N LYS A 112 -4.39 -8.49 -19.83
CA LYS A 112 -3.79 -7.35 -20.52
C LYS A 112 -4.72 -6.14 -20.44
N LYS A 113 -4.15 -5.00 -20.04
CA LYS A 113 -4.87 -3.73 -19.90
C LYS A 113 -4.36 -2.74 -20.96
N PHE A 114 -5.29 -2.16 -21.72
CA PHE A 114 -4.99 -1.21 -22.80
C PHE A 114 -5.61 0.16 -22.58
N SER A 115 -6.56 0.28 -21.64
CA SER A 115 -7.34 1.48 -21.44
C SER A 115 -7.83 1.63 -19.99
N VAL A 116 -8.33 2.82 -19.71
CA VAL A 116 -9.18 3.13 -18.55
C VAL A 116 -10.48 3.75 -19.06
N GLN A 117 -11.58 3.49 -18.39
CA GLN A 117 -12.88 4.04 -18.68
C GLN A 117 -13.50 4.63 -17.41
N PHE A 118 -14.43 5.58 -17.62
CA PHE A 118 -15.14 6.22 -16.53
C PHE A 118 -16.64 6.13 -16.74
N VAL A 119 -17.39 5.79 -15.70
CA VAL A 119 -18.84 5.92 -15.66
C VAL A 119 -19.18 7.10 -14.76
N ASN A 120 -19.91 8.08 -15.29
CA ASN A 120 -20.32 9.24 -14.51
C ASN A 120 -21.50 8.92 -13.58
N ALA A 121 -21.86 9.85 -12.69
CA ALA A 121 -22.98 9.68 -11.74
C ALA A 121 -24.34 9.38 -12.38
N ASN A 122 -24.53 9.70 -13.68
CA ASN A 122 -25.74 9.38 -14.43
C ASN A 122 -25.69 7.99 -15.11
N GLY A 123 -24.67 7.18 -14.83
CA GLY A 123 -24.49 5.85 -15.41
C GLY A 123 -23.93 5.85 -16.85
N LYS A 124 -23.57 7.01 -17.41
CA LYS A 124 -23.04 7.08 -18.78
C LYS A 124 -21.55 6.70 -18.80
N LEU A 125 -21.24 5.65 -19.57
CA LEU A 125 -19.86 5.22 -19.83
C LEU A 125 -19.17 6.19 -20.79
N SER A 126 -17.92 6.57 -20.50
CA SER A 126 -17.06 7.33 -21.39
C SER A 126 -16.56 6.47 -22.55
N ALA A 127 -16.09 7.12 -23.62
CA ALA A 127 -15.20 6.43 -24.54
C ALA A 127 -13.92 5.97 -23.81
N PRO A 128 -13.32 4.83 -24.20
CA PRO A 128 -12.09 4.35 -23.62
C PRO A 128 -10.94 5.34 -23.83
N PHE A 129 -10.13 5.53 -22.80
CA PHE A 129 -8.84 6.21 -22.92
C PHE A 129 -7.79 5.15 -23.24
N TYR A 130 -7.61 4.86 -24.52
CA TYR A 130 -6.59 3.91 -24.97
C TYR A 130 -5.19 4.51 -24.81
N PHE A 131 -4.33 3.85 -24.11
CA PHE A 131 -2.98 4.35 -23.81
C PHE A 131 -2.13 4.46 -25.06
N HIS A 132 -2.28 3.53 -26.02
CA HIS A 132 -1.54 3.50 -27.26
C HIS A 132 -1.85 4.69 -28.19
N ASP A 133 -3.08 5.24 -28.13
CA ASP A 133 -3.46 6.38 -28.94
C ASP A 133 -2.67 7.63 -28.54
N ASN A 134 -2.22 7.69 -27.30
CA ASN A 134 -1.39 8.75 -26.75
C ASN A 134 0.11 8.46 -26.85
N LYS A 135 0.51 7.23 -26.57
CA LYS A 135 1.91 6.78 -26.56
C LYS A 135 2.03 5.49 -27.37
N PRO A 136 2.32 5.58 -28.69
CA PRO A 136 2.39 4.41 -29.59
C PRO A 136 3.69 3.62 -29.32
N HIS A 137 3.77 2.99 -28.18
CA HIS A 137 4.86 2.18 -27.70
C HIS A 137 4.34 0.93 -26.97
N GLU A 138 5.14 -0.12 -26.88
CA GLU A 138 4.79 -1.36 -26.18
C GLU A 138 4.39 -1.13 -24.72
N CYS A 139 4.98 -0.15 -24.05
CA CYS A 139 4.62 0.22 -22.66
C CYS A 139 3.14 0.57 -22.48
N SER A 140 2.44 0.94 -23.56
CA SER A 140 1.00 1.25 -23.52
C SER A 140 0.11 0.02 -23.35
N GLN A 141 0.66 -1.20 -23.37
CA GLN A 141 0.01 -2.39 -22.87
C GLN A 141 0.55 -2.69 -21.48
N THR A 142 -0.31 -2.71 -20.48
CA THR A 142 0.02 -3.06 -19.10
C THR A 142 -0.84 -4.24 -18.63
N TRP A 143 -0.99 -4.49 -17.33
CA TRP A 143 -1.66 -5.68 -16.80
C TRP A 143 -2.56 -5.36 -15.62
N GLN A 144 -3.60 -6.20 -15.46
CA GLN A 144 -4.30 -6.40 -14.21
C GLN A 144 -3.71 -7.65 -13.55
N VAL A 145 -3.24 -7.53 -12.32
CA VAL A 145 -2.46 -8.59 -11.65
C VAL A 145 -3.13 -9.08 -10.39
N VAL A 146 -3.10 -10.38 -10.15
CA VAL A 146 -3.34 -10.93 -8.82
C VAL A 146 -2.09 -10.69 -8.00
N ARG A 147 -2.18 -9.85 -6.98
CA ARG A 147 -1.03 -9.36 -6.21
C ARG A 147 -0.23 -10.45 -5.51
N SER A 148 -0.88 -11.52 -5.05
CA SER A 148 -0.17 -12.65 -4.45
C SER A 148 0.79 -13.32 -5.44
N GLU A 149 0.41 -13.42 -6.71
CA GLU A 149 1.23 -14.01 -7.78
C GLU A 149 2.28 -13.02 -8.30
N PHE A 150 1.88 -11.77 -8.52
CA PHE A 150 2.78 -10.72 -8.98
C PHE A 150 3.89 -10.43 -7.96
N ASP A 151 3.54 -10.27 -6.69
CA ASP A 151 4.51 -10.01 -5.63
C ASP A 151 5.47 -11.20 -5.45
N LEU A 152 4.96 -12.44 -5.54
CA LEU A 152 5.81 -13.65 -5.55
C LEU A 152 6.76 -13.67 -6.75
N MET A 153 6.28 -13.31 -7.95
CA MET A 153 7.12 -13.21 -9.16
C MET A 153 8.25 -12.20 -8.97
N MET A 154 7.97 -11.05 -8.39
CA MET A 154 8.96 -10.02 -8.07
C MET A 154 9.98 -10.50 -7.04
N LEU A 155 9.53 -11.12 -5.96
CA LEU A 155 10.40 -11.62 -4.90
C LEU A 155 11.33 -12.73 -5.40
N ARG A 156 10.81 -13.64 -6.23
CA ARG A 156 11.60 -14.68 -6.88
C ARG A 156 12.61 -14.10 -7.86
N ASN A 157 12.20 -13.09 -8.64
CA ASN A 157 13.12 -12.36 -9.50
C ASN A 157 14.28 -11.73 -8.70
N ALA A 158 13.99 -11.16 -7.53
CA ALA A 158 15.04 -10.62 -6.66
C ALA A 158 16.04 -11.71 -6.23
N ALA A 159 15.55 -12.88 -5.84
CA ALA A 159 16.42 -14.02 -5.49
C ALA A 159 17.28 -14.47 -6.68
N GLU A 160 16.71 -14.58 -7.88
CA GLU A 160 17.44 -14.92 -9.12
C GLU A 160 18.53 -13.90 -9.49
N GLN A 161 18.34 -12.62 -9.11
CA GLN A 161 19.33 -11.57 -9.31
C GLN A 161 20.37 -11.47 -8.17
N GLY A 162 20.36 -12.41 -7.20
CA GLY A 162 21.37 -12.55 -6.17
C GLY A 162 21.01 -11.95 -4.81
N VAL A 163 19.76 -11.57 -4.61
CA VAL A 163 19.28 -11.12 -3.27
C VAL A 163 19.13 -12.32 -2.35
N GLN A 164 19.66 -12.24 -1.13
CA GLN A 164 19.38 -13.23 -0.10
C GLN A 164 17.99 -12.93 0.50
N VAL A 165 16.97 -13.61 0.01
CA VAL A 165 15.59 -13.49 0.47
C VAL A 165 15.37 -14.36 1.71
N ASN A 166 14.80 -13.79 2.77
CA ASN A 166 14.45 -14.44 4.03
C ASN A 166 12.96 -14.22 4.31
N GLU A 167 12.13 -15.16 3.85
CA GLU A 167 10.69 -15.20 4.16
C GLU A 167 10.44 -15.71 5.58
N ALA A 168 9.23 -15.52 6.12
CA ALA A 168 8.85 -15.87 7.50
C ALA A 168 9.87 -15.36 8.54
N THR A 169 10.46 -14.20 8.26
CA THR A 169 11.48 -13.57 9.09
C THR A 169 11.11 -12.12 9.36
N ARG A 170 10.66 -11.84 10.55
CA ARG A 170 10.19 -10.52 10.95
C ARG A 170 11.34 -9.63 11.41
N VAL A 171 11.45 -8.43 10.87
CA VAL A 171 12.30 -7.40 11.46
C VAL A 171 11.60 -6.85 12.70
N LEU A 172 12.26 -6.98 13.84
CA LEU A 172 11.75 -6.51 15.13
C LEU A 172 12.06 -5.04 15.35
N ASP A 173 13.28 -4.62 14.99
CA ASP A 173 13.75 -3.25 15.19
C ASP A 173 14.93 -2.95 14.26
N VAL A 174 15.14 -1.65 14.01
CA VAL A 174 16.34 -1.12 13.35
C VAL A 174 17.34 -0.69 14.43
N ILE A 175 18.58 -1.15 14.30
CA ILE A 175 19.67 -0.89 15.22
C ILE A 175 20.33 0.43 14.82
N PHE A 176 20.52 1.32 15.79
CA PHE A 176 21.14 2.62 15.61
C PHE A 176 22.44 2.72 16.42
N ASP A 177 23.41 3.45 15.85
CA ASP A 177 24.58 4.00 16.54
C ASP A 177 24.47 5.53 16.46
N GLY A 178 24.09 6.14 17.58
CA GLY A 178 23.60 7.51 17.57
C GLY A 178 22.36 7.67 16.69
N GLU A 179 22.44 8.52 15.68
CA GLU A 179 21.35 8.76 14.71
C GLU A 179 21.47 7.89 13.45
N ARG A 180 22.59 7.17 13.27
CA ARG A 180 22.87 6.33 12.11
C ARG A 180 22.28 4.93 12.26
N ALA A 181 21.51 4.49 11.28
CA ALA A 181 21.11 3.09 11.19
C ALA A 181 22.31 2.22 10.79
N VAL A 182 22.54 1.14 11.55
CA VAL A 182 23.69 0.24 11.38
C VAL A 182 23.30 -1.22 11.23
N GLY A 183 22.01 -1.51 11.09
CA GLY A 183 21.50 -2.87 10.90
C GLY A 183 20.09 -3.06 11.45
N VAL A 184 19.69 -4.33 11.55
CA VAL A 184 18.37 -4.73 12.07
C VAL A 184 18.50 -5.90 13.03
N ARG A 185 17.51 -6.04 13.92
CA ARG A 185 17.25 -7.27 14.67
C ARG A 185 16.08 -8.00 14.04
N VAL A 186 16.29 -9.26 13.71
CA VAL A 186 15.26 -10.09 13.06
C VAL A 186 14.89 -11.27 13.95
N GLN A 187 13.67 -11.78 13.73
CA GLN A 187 13.18 -13.00 14.36
C GLN A 187 12.68 -13.96 13.28
N LYS A 188 13.18 -15.16 13.29
CA LYS A 188 12.76 -16.25 12.43
C LYS A 188 11.48 -16.90 12.97
N GLU A 189 10.82 -17.71 12.16
CA GLU A 189 9.58 -18.42 12.50
C GLU A 189 9.74 -19.32 13.73
N ASP A 190 10.91 -19.93 13.92
CA ASP A 190 11.24 -20.76 15.08
C ASP A 190 11.50 -19.96 16.38
N GLY A 191 11.38 -18.63 16.32
CA GLY A 191 11.62 -17.71 17.42
C GLY A 191 13.08 -17.30 17.60
N ALA A 192 14.02 -17.88 16.86
CA ALA A 192 15.44 -17.51 16.92
C ALA A 192 15.64 -16.06 16.45
N THR A 193 16.48 -15.33 17.18
CA THR A 193 16.81 -13.93 16.85
C THR A 193 18.21 -13.79 16.31
N GLU A 194 18.40 -12.84 15.39
CA GLU A 194 19.68 -12.53 14.76
C GLU A 194 19.84 -11.02 14.67
N GLU A 195 21.04 -10.49 14.91
CA GLU A 195 21.41 -9.13 14.54
C GLU A 195 22.11 -9.14 13.19
N VAL A 196 21.62 -8.34 12.26
CA VAL A 196 22.18 -8.21 10.92
C VAL A 196 22.72 -6.81 10.76
N ARG A 197 24.04 -6.66 10.73
CA ARG A 197 24.71 -5.38 10.54
C ARG A 197 24.76 -5.02 9.06
N ALA A 198 24.50 -3.75 8.74
CA ALA A 198 24.48 -3.25 7.38
C ALA A 198 24.92 -1.79 7.32
N LYS A 199 25.41 -1.36 6.14
CA LYS A 199 25.75 0.05 5.87
C LYS A 199 24.49 0.89 5.61
N VAL A 200 23.44 0.26 5.03
CA VAL A 200 22.16 0.90 4.72
C VAL A 200 21.01 -0.03 5.06
N VAL A 201 19.95 0.53 5.67
CA VAL A 201 18.68 -0.11 5.94
C VAL A 201 17.60 0.55 5.07
N VAL A 202 16.92 -0.24 4.24
CA VAL A 202 15.80 0.20 3.40
C VAL A 202 14.51 -0.22 4.07
N ASP A 203 13.69 0.73 4.50
CA ASP A 203 12.34 0.46 4.99
C ASP A 203 11.35 0.47 3.84
N ALA A 204 10.97 -0.74 3.41
CA ALA A 204 9.92 -1.04 2.45
C ALA A 204 8.77 -1.81 3.12
N SER A 205 8.53 -1.55 4.41
CA SER A 205 7.56 -2.27 5.25
C SER A 205 6.09 -1.97 4.88
N GLY A 206 5.85 -1.24 3.80
CA GLY A 206 4.52 -0.86 3.34
C GLY A 206 3.80 0.00 4.38
N GLN A 207 2.51 -0.17 4.53
CA GLN A 207 1.68 0.59 5.48
C GLN A 207 2.00 0.32 6.97
N SER A 208 2.87 -0.67 7.27
CA SER A 208 3.42 -0.84 8.63
C SER A 208 4.33 0.32 9.04
N THR A 209 4.93 1.04 8.07
CA THR A 209 5.66 2.31 8.25
C THR A 209 6.63 2.32 9.44
N MET A 210 7.53 1.31 9.50
CA MET A 210 8.37 1.05 10.68
C MET A 210 9.16 2.28 11.14
N LEU A 211 10.02 2.83 10.28
CA LEU A 211 10.84 4.00 10.63
C LEU A 211 10.04 5.30 10.63
N GLN A 212 9.07 5.45 9.70
CA GLN A 212 8.20 6.62 9.67
C GLN A 212 7.43 6.78 10.99
N SER A 213 6.92 5.67 11.54
CA SER A 213 6.22 5.65 12.84
C SER A 213 7.19 5.89 14.01
N ARG A 214 8.37 5.25 14.00
CA ARG A 214 9.40 5.41 15.03
C ARG A 214 9.81 6.88 15.20
N PHE A 215 10.02 7.58 14.09
CA PHE A 215 10.47 8.97 14.10
C PHE A 215 9.34 9.99 14.01
N LYS A 216 8.07 9.56 14.01
CA LYS A 216 6.88 10.42 13.91
C LYS A 216 6.93 11.35 12.69
N LEU A 217 7.32 10.81 11.53
CA LEU A 217 7.53 11.58 10.31
C LEU A 217 6.26 11.74 9.48
N ARG A 218 5.15 11.07 9.82
CA ARG A 218 3.94 11.03 9.02
C ARG A 218 3.25 12.39 8.95
N ILE A 219 2.88 12.79 7.74
CA ILE A 219 2.01 13.94 7.45
C ILE A 219 0.79 13.38 6.73
N TRP A 220 -0.38 13.55 7.33
CA TRP A 220 -1.64 13.15 6.72
C TRP A 220 -2.10 14.13 5.67
N ASP A 221 -2.74 13.63 4.60
CA ASP A 221 -3.35 14.47 3.61
C ASP A 221 -4.59 15.17 4.19
N PRO A 222 -4.74 16.51 4.03
CA PRO A 222 -5.86 17.23 4.58
C PRO A 222 -7.19 16.97 3.84
N VAL A 223 -7.16 16.39 2.64
CA VAL A 223 -8.32 16.21 1.75
C VAL A 223 -8.66 14.74 1.53
N LEU A 224 -7.63 13.89 1.34
CA LEU A 224 -7.78 12.51 0.93
C LEU A 224 -7.89 11.57 2.14
N ASN A 225 -9.02 11.71 2.86
CA ASN A 225 -9.40 10.88 3.99
C ASN A 225 -10.54 9.95 3.53
N LYS A 226 -10.17 8.84 2.93
CA LYS A 226 -11.10 7.90 2.32
C LYS A 226 -11.08 6.55 3.04
N GLY A 227 -12.00 5.69 2.67
CA GLY A 227 -11.98 4.28 3.02
C GLY A 227 -12.50 3.47 1.86
N ALA A 228 -12.24 2.19 1.89
CA ALA A 228 -12.67 1.25 0.85
C ALA A 228 -13.28 -0.01 1.46
N ILE A 229 -14.30 -0.55 0.76
CA ILE A 229 -14.85 -1.87 1.03
C ILE A 229 -14.92 -2.61 -0.29
N TRP A 230 -14.42 -3.86 -0.35
CA TRP A 230 -14.42 -4.63 -1.59
C TRP A 230 -14.61 -6.12 -1.38
N THR A 231 -14.86 -6.80 -2.49
CA THR A 231 -14.92 -8.26 -2.58
C THR A 231 -14.61 -8.71 -4.00
N TYR A 232 -14.56 -10.02 -4.21
CA TYR A 232 -14.28 -10.62 -5.51
C TYR A 232 -15.50 -11.40 -6.01
N TRP A 233 -15.74 -11.25 -7.32
CA TRP A 233 -16.87 -11.87 -8.01
C TRP A 233 -16.39 -12.76 -9.14
N GLN A 234 -17.05 -13.88 -9.38
CA GLN A 234 -16.84 -14.77 -10.52
C GLN A 234 -18.07 -14.76 -11.42
N GLY A 235 -17.87 -14.78 -12.75
CA GLY A 235 -18.96 -14.72 -13.72
C GLY A 235 -19.60 -13.33 -13.84
N ALA A 236 -18.91 -12.27 -13.43
CA ALA A 236 -19.34 -10.88 -13.63
C ALA A 236 -19.26 -10.50 -15.10
N TYR A 237 -20.10 -9.53 -15.51
CA TYR A 237 -20.00 -8.98 -16.86
C TYR A 237 -18.60 -8.42 -17.13
N ARG A 238 -18.03 -8.84 -18.24
CA ARG A 238 -16.73 -8.42 -18.73
C ARG A 238 -16.87 -7.93 -20.16
N ASP A 239 -16.30 -6.76 -20.43
CA ASP A 239 -16.19 -6.27 -21.81
C ASP A 239 -15.34 -7.23 -22.64
N THR A 240 -15.42 -7.15 -23.96
CA THR A 240 -14.74 -8.09 -24.87
C THR A 240 -13.66 -7.41 -25.71
N GLY A 241 -12.74 -8.22 -26.26
CA GLY A 241 -11.68 -7.74 -27.14
C GLY A 241 -10.70 -6.83 -26.41
N ARG A 242 -10.41 -5.66 -26.99
CA ARG A 242 -9.40 -4.71 -26.43
C ARG A 242 -9.79 -4.14 -25.08
N ASP A 243 -11.10 -4.10 -24.76
CA ASP A 243 -11.62 -3.53 -23.52
C ASP A 243 -11.79 -4.55 -22.39
N GLU A 244 -11.53 -5.84 -22.66
CA GLU A 244 -11.68 -6.93 -21.68
C GLU A 244 -10.92 -6.66 -20.38
N GLY A 245 -9.74 -6.05 -20.47
CA GLY A 245 -8.89 -5.74 -19.33
C GLY A 245 -8.95 -4.28 -18.87
N ALA A 246 -9.91 -3.49 -19.35
CA ALA A 246 -10.03 -2.09 -18.94
C ALA A 246 -10.32 -1.97 -17.44
N THR A 247 -9.63 -1.04 -16.77
CA THR A 247 -10.09 -0.58 -15.46
C THR A 247 -11.26 0.37 -15.67
N ILE A 248 -12.37 0.14 -14.97
CA ILE A 248 -13.52 1.03 -15.03
C ILE A 248 -13.71 1.70 -13.67
N VAL A 249 -13.67 3.02 -13.66
CA VAL A 249 -13.97 3.86 -12.50
C VAL A 249 -15.43 4.29 -12.60
N ILE A 250 -16.26 3.88 -11.67
CA ILE A 250 -17.71 4.11 -11.70
C ILE A 250 -18.07 5.07 -10.57
N GLN A 251 -18.42 6.31 -10.89
CA GLN A 251 -18.86 7.30 -9.91
C GLN A 251 -20.24 6.91 -9.37
N THR A 252 -20.41 6.96 -8.04
CA THR A 252 -21.73 6.72 -7.43
C THR A 252 -22.72 7.83 -7.79
N PRO A 253 -24.03 7.52 -7.96
CA PRO A 253 -25.04 8.53 -8.34
C PRO A 253 -25.14 9.71 -7.39
N ASN A 254 -24.91 9.48 -6.09
CA ASN A 254 -24.89 10.50 -5.04
C ASN A 254 -23.55 11.29 -4.98
N LYS A 255 -22.57 10.95 -5.82
CA LYS A 255 -21.21 11.51 -5.88
C LYS A 255 -20.43 11.45 -4.56
N GLN A 256 -20.83 10.58 -3.62
CA GLN A 256 -20.11 10.42 -2.37
C GLN A 256 -18.87 9.53 -2.53
N GLY A 257 -18.83 8.70 -3.58
CA GLY A 257 -17.74 7.78 -3.81
C GLY A 257 -17.67 7.29 -5.26
N TRP A 258 -16.90 6.25 -5.44
CA TRP A 258 -16.74 5.58 -6.72
C TRP A 258 -16.40 4.11 -6.51
N PHE A 259 -16.72 3.28 -7.51
CA PHE A 259 -16.31 1.88 -7.54
C PHE A 259 -15.15 1.69 -8.51
N TRP A 260 -14.19 0.85 -8.13
CA TRP A 260 -13.32 0.24 -9.13
C TRP A 260 -13.95 -1.05 -9.65
N ASN A 261 -13.72 -1.34 -10.93
CA ASN A 261 -14.06 -2.59 -11.59
C ASN A 261 -12.80 -3.06 -12.31
N ILE A 262 -12.12 -4.05 -11.74
CA ILE A 262 -10.83 -4.56 -12.22
C ILE A 262 -10.97 -6.03 -12.58
N PRO A 263 -10.98 -6.38 -13.89
CA PRO A 263 -11.04 -7.76 -14.34
C PRO A 263 -9.70 -8.46 -14.13
N LEU A 264 -9.71 -9.57 -13.42
CA LEU A 264 -8.56 -10.43 -13.18
C LEU A 264 -8.68 -11.73 -14.00
N HIS A 265 -7.60 -12.54 -14.04
CA HIS A 265 -7.67 -13.86 -14.65
C HIS A 265 -8.61 -14.81 -13.87
N ASN A 266 -8.83 -16.03 -14.38
CA ASN A 266 -9.74 -17.04 -13.81
C ASN A 266 -11.17 -16.52 -13.65
N ASP A 267 -11.64 -15.68 -14.59
CA ASP A 267 -13.00 -15.11 -14.59
C ASP A 267 -13.34 -14.35 -13.28
N THR A 268 -12.34 -13.78 -12.65
CA THR A 268 -12.49 -13.06 -11.39
C THR A 268 -12.56 -11.55 -11.64
N LEU A 269 -13.49 -10.87 -10.96
CA LEU A 269 -13.58 -9.42 -10.92
C LEU A 269 -13.30 -8.93 -9.51
N SER A 270 -12.32 -8.03 -9.36
CA SER A 270 -12.16 -7.22 -8.14
C SER A 270 -13.09 -6.01 -8.25
N LEU A 271 -13.97 -5.85 -7.28
CA LEU A 271 -14.96 -4.76 -7.25
C LEU A 271 -15.04 -4.18 -5.85
N GLY A 272 -14.80 -2.89 -5.73
CA GLY A 272 -14.86 -2.23 -4.43
C GLY A 272 -15.29 -0.78 -4.53
N VAL A 273 -15.86 -0.27 -3.45
CA VAL A 273 -16.31 1.11 -3.29
C VAL A 273 -15.30 1.89 -2.45
N VAL A 274 -14.97 3.10 -2.90
CA VAL A 274 -14.17 4.09 -2.17
C VAL A 274 -15.03 5.32 -1.92
N GLY A 275 -14.96 5.87 -0.73
CA GLY A 275 -15.67 7.10 -0.36
C GLY A 275 -15.08 7.74 0.89
N PRO A 276 -15.60 8.91 1.32
CA PRO A 276 -15.21 9.51 2.59
C PRO A 276 -15.35 8.50 3.72
N PHE A 277 -14.35 8.44 4.60
CA PHE A 277 -14.33 7.43 5.66
C PHE A 277 -15.60 7.45 6.52
N ASP A 278 -16.01 8.64 6.96
CA ASP A 278 -17.21 8.80 7.79
C ASP A 278 -18.48 8.34 7.04
N TYR A 279 -18.55 8.57 5.74
CA TYR A 279 -19.69 8.12 4.92
C TYR A 279 -19.80 6.60 4.85
N LEU A 280 -18.69 5.91 4.65
CA LEU A 280 -18.71 4.44 4.50
C LEU A 280 -18.80 3.68 5.82
N PHE A 281 -18.29 4.25 6.93
CA PHE A 281 -18.10 3.47 8.15
C PHE A 281 -18.85 4.01 9.39
N LYS A 282 -19.12 5.33 9.45
CA LYS A 282 -19.69 5.92 10.65
C LYS A 282 -21.22 5.75 10.69
N GLY A 283 -21.69 5.02 11.72
CA GLY A 283 -23.12 4.77 11.89
C GLY A 283 -23.74 3.83 10.85
N ARG A 284 -22.91 3.11 10.05
CA ARG A 284 -23.33 2.08 9.11
C ARG A 284 -23.26 0.69 9.76
N GLY A 285 -23.85 -0.30 9.10
CA GLY A 285 -23.86 -1.69 9.55
C GLY A 285 -22.53 -2.43 9.33
N SER A 286 -22.59 -3.73 9.04
CA SER A 286 -21.39 -4.48 8.67
C SER A 286 -20.83 -4.00 7.32
N HIS A 287 -19.55 -4.32 7.04
CA HIS A 287 -18.94 -4.03 5.73
C HIS A 287 -19.75 -4.63 4.57
N GLU A 288 -20.30 -5.84 4.76
CA GLU A 288 -21.19 -6.49 3.80
C GLU A 288 -22.43 -5.65 3.55
N GLN A 289 -23.12 -5.23 4.61
CA GLN A 289 -24.32 -4.42 4.49
C GLN A 289 -24.02 -3.09 3.78
N THR A 290 -23.00 -2.36 4.21
CA THR A 290 -22.61 -1.10 3.58
C THR A 290 -22.28 -1.28 2.11
N TYR A 291 -21.51 -2.33 1.76
CA TYR A 291 -21.16 -2.62 0.37
C TYR A 291 -22.40 -2.86 -0.49
N HIS A 292 -23.35 -3.67 -0.01
CA HIS A 292 -24.59 -3.94 -0.75
C HIS A 292 -25.47 -2.70 -0.88
N GLU A 293 -25.57 -1.86 0.13
CA GLU A 293 -26.28 -0.58 0.05
C GLU A 293 -25.71 0.30 -1.05
N GLU A 294 -24.37 0.40 -1.14
CA GLU A 294 -23.70 1.18 -2.22
C GLU A 294 -23.92 0.54 -3.60
N VAL A 295 -23.91 -0.79 -3.72
CA VAL A 295 -24.19 -1.51 -4.96
C VAL A 295 -25.63 -1.23 -5.41
N GLU A 296 -26.61 -1.30 -4.50
CA GLU A 296 -28.04 -1.03 -4.82
C GLU A 296 -28.25 0.42 -5.28
N LEU A 297 -27.50 1.37 -4.76
CA LEU A 297 -27.52 2.76 -5.19
C LEU A 297 -26.87 2.99 -6.57
N CYS A 298 -26.09 2.04 -7.09
CA CYS A 298 -25.31 2.19 -8.32
C CYS A 298 -25.72 1.19 -9.42
N PRO A 299 -26.71 1.49 -10.28
CA PRO A 299 -27.20 0.60 -11.32
C PRO A 299 -26.11 0.04 -12.23
N ALA A 300 -25.13 0.87 -12.61
CA ALA A 300 -24.02 0.45 -13.47
C ALA A 300 -23.16 -0.65 -12.85
N VAL A 301 -23.00 -0.67 -11.53
CA VAL A 301 -22.34 -1.76 -10.79
C VAL A 301 -23.24 -2.97 -10.68
N LYS A 302 -24.49 -2.77 -10.29
CA LYS A 302 -25.49 -3.84 -10.11
C LYS A 302 -25.67 -4.68 -11.37
N GLU A 303 -25.75 -4.05 -12.54
CA GLU A 303 -25.85 -4.73 -13.82
C GLU A 303 -24.65 -5.62 -14.12
N ARG A 304 -23.42 -5.16 -13.80
CA ARG A 304 -22.20 -5.92 -14.04
C ARG A 304 -22.09 -7.19 -13.21
N ILE A 305 -22.65 -7.19 -11.99
CA ILE A 305 -22.60 -8.37 -11.11
C ILE A 305 -23.91 -9.15 -11.05
N ALA A 306 -24.93 -8.79 -11.84
CA ALA A 306 -26.28 -9.38 -11.78
C ALA A 306 -26.30 -10.91 -11.90
N LYS A 307 -25.34 -11.52 -12.62
CA LYS A 307 -25.20 -12.97 -12.80
C LYS A 307 -23.98 -13.55 -12.09
N ALA A 308 -23.24 -12.72 -11.37
CA ALA A 308 -22.00 -13.11 -10.74
C ALA A 308 -22.22 -13.78 -9.38
N LYS A 309 -21.26 -14.60 -9.00
CA LYS A 309 -21.19 -15.20 -7.66
C LYS A 309 -20.03 -14.60 -6.90
N ARG A 310 -20.27 -14.12 -5.69
CA ARG A 310 -19.21 -13.70 -4.77
C ARG A 310 -18.36 -14.90 -4.34
N VAL A 311 -17.03 -14.75 -4.36
CA VAL A 311 -16.11 -15.86 -4.10
C VAL A 311 -15.19 -15.64 -2.89
N THR A 312 -15.28 -14.47 -2.25
CA THR A 312 -14.54 -14.18 -1.00
C THR A 312 -15.45 -13.51 0.03
N GLY A 313 -14.95 -13.31 1.25
CA GLY A 313 -15.52 -12.38 2.21
C GLY A 313 -15.40 -10.92 1.75
N TYR A 314 -15.83 -9.99 2.60
CA TYR A 314 -15.63 -8.56 2.38
C TYR A 314 -14.36 -8.12 3.07
N PHE A 315 -13.61 -7.29 2.36
CA PHE A 315 -12.40 -6.64 2.87
C PHE A 315 -12.71 -5.15 3.06
N ALA A 316 -12.04 -4.53 4.00
CA ALA A 316 -12.11 -3.09 4.19
C ALA A 316 -10.75 -2.52 4.60
N THR A 317 -10.52 -1.27 4.22
CA THR A 317 -9.33 -0.53 4.63
C THR A 317 -9.65 0.95 4.80
N LYS A 318 -8.82 1.61 5.61
CA LYS A 318 -8.78 3.08 5.68
C LYS A 318 -7.72 3.55 4.69
N ASP A 319 -8.16 4.22 3.64
CA ASP A 319 -7.28 4.74 2.58
C ASP A 319 -6.93 6.21 2.83
N TYR A 320 -6.39 6.51 4.02
CA TYR A 320 -5.90 7.85 4.31
C TYR A 320 -4.57 8.07 3.61
N SER A 321 -4.55 9.02 2.67
CA SER A 321 -3.31 9.41 2.03
C SER A 321 -2.38 10.09 3.03
N TYR A 322 -1.10 9.75 2.96
CA TYR A 322 -0.05 10.32 3.80
C TYR A 322 1.29 10.30 3.09
N ARG A 323 2.22 11.09 3.58
CA ARG A 323 3.64 10.97 3.23
C ARG A 323 4.52 11.16 4.46
N SER A 324 5.78 10.77 4.33
CA SER A 324 6.81 11.09 5.32
C SER A 324 7.34 12.50 5.09
N ARG A 325 7.70 13.18 6.18
CA ARG A 325 8.40 14.47 6.15
C ARG A 325 9.81 14.31 5.59
N GLU A 326 10.47 13.25 5.97
CA GLU A 326 11.80 12.86 5.52
C GLU A 326 11.72 11.53 4.78
N CYS A 327 12.48 11.38 3.70
CA CYS A 327 12.58 10.11 2.98
C CYS A 327 13.81 9.29 3.41
N ALA A 328 14.80 9.89 4.04
CA ALA A 328 16.05 9.25 4.42
C ALA A 328 16.66 9.91 5.64
N GLY A 329 17.52 9.17 6.32
CA GLY A 329 18.45 9.64 7.34
C GLY A 329 19.79 8.91 7.19
N ASP A 330 20.71 9.16 8.08
CA ASP A 330 22.01 8.52 8.04
C ASP A 330 21.88 7.00 8.14
N GLY A 331 22.27 6.30 7.08
CA GLY A 331 22.21 4.85 7.00
C GLY A 331 20.81 4.26 6.76
N TRP A 332 19.76 5.04 6.51
CA TRP A 332 18.43 4.51 6.21
C TRP A 332 17.67 5.31 5.16
N VAL A 333 16.73 4.64 4.48
CA VAL A 333 15.82 5.25 3.49
C VAL A 333 14.44 4.59 3.52
N LEU A 334 13.38 5.36 3.28
CA LEU A 334 11.98 4.93 3.16
C LEU A 334 11.59 4.83 1.70
N ILE A 335 10.88 3.76 1.31
CA ILE A 335 10.36 3.58 -0.05
C ILE A 335 8.96 2.97 -0.05
N GLY A 336 8.23 3.12 -1.15
CA GLY A 336 6.86 2.64 -1.28
C GLY A 336 5.93 3.25 -0.24
N ASP A 337 4.94 2.50 0.23
CA ASP A 337 4.00 2.99 1.24
C ASP A 337 4.66 3.27 2.60
N ALA A 338 5.86 2.75 2.88
CA ALA A 338 6.61 3.14 4.06
C ALA A 338 7.06 4.61 3.99
N PHE A 339 7.23 5.18 2.80
CA PHE A 339 7.44 6.61 2.57
C PHE A 339 6.13 7.38 2.45
N GLY A 340 5.17 6.90 1.64
CA GLY A 340 3.90 7.58 1.45
C GLY A 340 2.90 6.78 0.63
N PHE A 341 1.63 6.96 0.95
CA PHE A 341 0.50 6.34 0.27
C PHE A 341 -0.41 7.41 -0.33
N LEU A 342 -0.84 7.20 -1.56
CA LEU A 342 -1.79 8.05 -2.25
C LEU A 342 -3.05 7.25 -2.63
N ASP A 343 -4.18 7.93 -2.55
CA ASP A 343 -5.51 7.45 -2.96
C ASP A 343 -5.46 6.59 -4.26
N PRO A 344 -6.17 5.44 -4.32
CA PRO A 344 -6.03 4.46 -5.38
C PRO A 344 -6.75 4.80 -6.69
N LEU A 345 -7.40 5.97 -6.80
CA LEU A 345 -8.27 6.34 -7.91
C LEU A 345 -7.67 6.07 -9.31
N TYR A 346 -6.42 6.41 -9.51
CA TYR A 346 -5.73 6.25 -10.81
C TYR A 346 -4.70 5.12 -10.81
N SER A 347 -4.80 4.19 -9.86
CA SER A 347 -3.96 2.98 -9.81
C SER A 347 -2.44 3.26 -9.73
N SER A 348 -2.04 4.38 -9.14
CA SER A 348 -0.63 4.84 -9.12
C SER A 348 0.24 4.12 -8.07
N GLY A 349 -0.36 3.47 -7.05
CA GLY A 349 0.38 2.96 -5.88
C GLY A 349 1.54 2.01 -6.23
N VAL A 350 1.31 1.04 -7.12
CA VAL A 350 2.38 0.10 -7.53
C VAL A 350 3.48 0.84 -8.31
N LEU A 351 3.13 1.76 -9.23
CA LEU A 351 4.12 2.58 -9.92
C LEU A 351 4.98 3.37 -8.93
N LEU A 352 4.37 4.03 -7.95
CA LEU A 352 5.10 4.83 -6.96
C LEU A 352 6.01 3.93 -6.09
N ALA A 353 5.54 2.72 -5.76
CA ALA A 353 6.36 1.74 -5.04
C ALA A 353 7.59 1.29 -5.86
N LEU A 354 7.38 0.94 -7.13
CA LEU A 354 8.46 0.56 -8.04
C LEU A 354 9.44 1.72 -8.25
N LYS A 355 8.93 2.92 -8.50
CA LYS A 355 9.74 4.10 -8.82
C LYS A 355 10.58 4.58 -7.62
N SER A 356 10.00 4.62 -6.42
CA SER A 356 10.78 4.94 -5.21
C SER A 356 11.86 3.88 -4.94
N GLY A 357 11.55 2.60 -5.16
CA GLY A 357 12.53 1.51 -5.06
C GLY A 357 13.67 1.64 -6.07
N GLU A 358 13.35 2.02 -7.31
CA GLU A 358 14.32 2.28 -8.38
C GLU A 358 15.27 3.43 -8.02
N LEU A 359 14.70 4.56 -7.65
CA LEU A 359 15.46 5.78 -7.35
C LEU A 359 16.34 5.62 -6.10
N ALA A 360 15.81 5.01 -5.06
CA ALA A 360 16.56 4.73 -3.84
C ALA A 360 17.70 3.71 -4.11
N ALA A 361 17.47 2.71 -4.96
CA ALA A 361 18.52 1.78 -5.35
C ALA A 361 19.71 2.48 -6.02
N ASP A 362 19.43 3.40 -6.97
CA ASP A 362 20.49 4.18 -7.63
C ASP A 362 21.25 5.06 -6.62
N ALA A 363 20.54 5.75 -5.72
CA ALA A 363 21.15 6.58 -4.67
C ALA A 363 22.02 5.76 -3.69
N ILE A 364 21.55 4.56 -3.30
CA ILE A 364 22.29 3.65 -2.40
C ILE A 364 23.56 3.14 -3.08
N VAL A 365 23.47 2.68 -4.33
CA VAL A 365 24.64 2.17 -5.06
C VAL A 365 25.68 3.25 -5.25
N GLU A 366 25.27 4.45 -5.62
CA GLU A 366 26.15 5.63 -5.74
C GLU A 366 26.80 5.98 -4.39
N GLY A 367 25.99 6.02 -3.32
CA GLY A 367 26.46 6.34 -1.97
C GLY A 367 27.48 5.32 -1.46
N LEU A 368 27.23 4.02 -1.65
CA LEU A 368 28.18 2.97 -1.28
C LEU A 368 29.49 3.08 -2.05
N ALA A 369 29.44 3.43 -3.34
CA ALA A 369 30.63 3.62 -4.16
C ALA A 369 31.48 4.83 -3.70
N LYS A 370 30.81 5.88 -3.20
CA LYS A 370 31.45 7.09 -2.62
C LYS A 370 31.80 6.97 -1.14
N ASN A 371 31.43 5.86 -0.50
CA ASN A 371 31.47 5.67 0.95
C ASN A 371 30.68 6.77 1.72
N ASP A 372 29.59 7.24 1.13
CA ASP A 372 28.66 8.22 1.67
C ASP A 372 27.25 7.62 1.78
N THR A 373 26.80 7.36 3.00
CA THR A 373 25.46 6.90 3.31
C THR A 373 24.72 7.89 4.22
N SER A 374 25.01 9.18 4.03
CA SER A 374 24.31 10.27 4.70
C SER A 374 22.88 10.42 4.21
N ALA A 375 22.06 11.10 5.01
CA ALA A 375 20.68 11.46 4.64
C ALA A 375 20.63 12.20 3.29
N ALA A 376 21.58 13.10 3.04
CA ALA A 376 21.65 13.87 1.80
C ALA A 376 21.89 12.98 0.57
N GLN A 377 22.82 12.01 0.64
CA GLN A 377 23.09 11.08 -0.46
C GLN A 377 21.92 10.11 -0.67
N LEU A 378 21.40 9.49 0.40
CA LEU A 378 20.34 8.50 0.30
C LEU A 378 18.98 9.10 -0.08
N GLY A 379 18.76 10.38 0.19
CA GLY A 379 17.52 11.11 -0.10
C GLY A 379 17.57 12.04 -1.31
N ASN A 380 18.65 12.05 -2.11
CA ASN A 380 18.86 12.99 -3.21
C ASN A 380 17.80 12.94 -4.33
N TRP A 381 17.01 11.87 -4.39
CA TRP A 381 15.96 11.64 -5.36
C TRP A 381 14.58 12.20 -4.94
N SER A 382 14.43 12.57 -3.67
CA SER A 382 13.12 12.81 -3.06
C SER A 382 12.38 14.02 -3.65
N GLU A 383 13.08 15.08 -4.03
CA GLU A 383 12.43 16.27 -4.60
C GLU A 383 11.72 15.96 -5.92
N MET A 384 12.40 15.27 -6.83
CA MET A 384 11.84 14.86 -8.12
C MET A 384 10.67 13.88 -7.93
N PHE A 385 10.81 12.93 -7.01
CA PHE A 385 9.76 11.97 -6.70
C PHE A 385 8.53 12.66 -6.10
N ASN A 386 8.71 13.55 -5.12
CA ASN A 386 7.62 14.30 -4.51
C ASN A 386 6.85 15.15 -5.53
N ARG A 387 7.54 15.81 -6.47
CA ARG A 387 6.85 16.53 -7.57
C ARG A 387 5.93 15.60 -8.36
N GLY A 388 6.38 14.40 -8.68
CA GLY A 388 5.55 13.40 -9.37
C GLY A 388 4.33 12.98 -8.53
N VAL A 389 4.52 12.72 -7.24
CA VAL A 389 3.41 12.41 -6.31
C VAL A 389 2.42 13.57 -6.21
N ASP A 390 2.91 14.81 -6.10
CA ASP A 390 2.06 16.01 -6.00
C ASP A 390 1.23 16.24 -7.29
N ARG A 391 1.77 15.94 -8.48
CA ARG A 391 1.03 15.95 -9.75
C ARG A 391 -0.13 14.93 -9.74
N MET A 392 0.14 13.69 -9.34
CA MET A 392 -0.92 12.68 -9.24
C MET A 392 -1.94 13.03 -8.17
N ARG A 393 -1.49 13.50 -7.00
CA ARG A 393 -2.37 13.96 -5.92
C ARG A 393 -3.31 15.06 -6.40
N ARG A 394 -2.79 16.04 -7.13
CA ARG A 394 -3.60 17.13 -7.68
C ARG A 394 -4.69 16.59 -8.61
N LEU A 395 -4.35 15.67 -9.51
CA LEU A 395 -5.32 15.04 -10.41
C LEU A 395 -6.42 14.29 -9.63
N VAL A 396 -6.06 13.60 -8.55
CA VAL A 396 -7.03 12.92 -7.65
C VAL A 396 -7.95 13.92 -6.96
N CYS A 397 -7.41 14.99 -6.40
CA CYS A 397 -8.20 16.04 -5.76
C CYS A 397 -9.17 16.70 -6.75
N GLU A 398 -8.75 16.98 -7.98
CA GLU A 398 -9.61 17.52 -9.03
C GLU A 398 -10.82 16.61 -9.32
N TYR A 399 -10.61 15.30 -9.34
CA TYR A 399 -11.73 14.38 -9.52
C TYR A 399 -12.74 14.47 -8.36
N TYR A 400 -12.27 14.47 -7.10
CA TYR A 400 -13.16 14.57 -5.94
C TYR A 400 -13.87 15.91 -5.83
N ASP A 401 -13.26 16.97 -6.34
CA ASP A 401 -13.87 18.32 -6.46
C ASP A 401 -14.85 18.43 -7.63
N SER A 402 -15.16 17.30 -8.28
CA SER A 402 -16.09 17.25 -9.43
C SER A 402 -15.60 18.08 -10.64
N PHE A 403 -14.29 18.23 -10.82
CA PHE A 403 -13.74 18.87 -12.01
C PHE A 403 -14.17 18.13 -13.28
N SER A 404 -14.63 18.88 -14.27
CA SER A 404 -15.14 18.30 -15.52
C SER A 404 -14.01 18.08 -16.53
N PHE A 405 -13.34 16.91 -16.47
CA PHE A 405 -12.34 16.51 -17.47
C PHE A 405 -12.91 16.51 -18.91
N GLY A 406 -14.19 16.17 -19.08
CA GLY A 406 -14.86 16.26 -20.39
C GLY A 406 -14.95 17.69 -20.90
N LYS A 407 -15.30 18.67 -20.04
CA LYS A 407 -15.32 20.10 -20.39
C LYS A 407 -13.89 20.60 -20.70
N PHE A 408 -12.91 20.15 -19.89
CA PHE A 408 -11.50 20.50 -20.10
C PHE A 408 -11.00 20.06 -21.48
N VAL A 409 -11.15 18.78 -21.83
CA VAL A 409 -10.71 18.26 -23.14
C VAL A 409 -11.46 18.90 -24.30
N LYS A 410 -12.73 19.29 -24.12
CA LYS A 410 -13.48 20.02 -25.14
C LYS A 410 -12.92 21.44 -25.39
N ASN A 411 -12.54 22.14 -24.33
CA ASN A 411 -12.00 23.50 -24.42
C ASN A 411 -10.51 23.53 -24.82
N TYR A 412 -9.77 22.49 -24.43
CA TYR A 412 -8.33 22.37 -24.67
C TYR A 412 -8.00 20.99 -25.31
N PRO A 413 -8.43 20.74 -26.56
CA PRO A 413 -8.26 19.44 -27.22
C PRO A 413 -6.79 19.05 -27.35
N ASP A 414 -5.88 20.00 -27.53
CA ASP A 414 -4.44 19.76 -27.61
C ASP A 414 -3.81 19.28 -26.31
N LEU A 415 -4.48 19.48 -25.17
CA LEU A 415 -4.04 19.00 -23.85
C LEU A 415 -4.60 17.64 -23.46
N LYS A 416 -5.47 17.03 -24.28
CA LYS A 416 -6.00 15.68 -24.05
C LYS A 416 -4.88 14.67 -23.82
N ASN A 417 -3.86 14.70 -24.68
CA ASN A 417 -2.72 13.78 -24.57
C ASN A 417 -1.94 13.99 -23.27
N THR A 418 -1.79 15.23 -22.83
CA THR A 418 -1.10 15.54 -21.58
C THR A 418 -1.86 15.04 -20.33
N VAL A 419 -3.20 15.12 -20.33
CA VAL A 419 -4.01 14.48 -19.28
C VAL A 419 -3.84 12.96 -19.34
N THR A 420 -3.78 12.37 -20.52
CA THR A 420 -3.53 10.95 -20.68
C THR A 420 -2.13 10.56 -20.18
N ASP A 421 -1.11 11.40 -20.41
CA ASP A 421 0.24 11.21 -19.85
C ASP A 421 0.19 11.09 -18.30
N LEU A 422 -0.56 11.94 -17.62
CA LEU A 422 -0.77 11.84 -16.18
C LEU A 422 -1.45 10.52 -15.79
N LEU A 423 -2.49 10.11 -16.53
CA LEU A 423 -3.24 8.86 -16.26
C LEU A 423 -2.42 7.60 -16.51
N ILE A 424 -1.45 7.63 -17.42
CA ILE A 424 -0.54 6.51 -17.67
C ILE A 424 0.65 6.45 -16.70
N GLY A 425 0.82 7.49 -15.86
CA GLY A 425 1.85 7.55 -14.83
C GLY A 425 3.13 8.27 -15.24
N ASP A 426 3.14 9.04 -16.34
CA ASP A 426 4.26 9.89 -16.74
C ASP A 426 4.33 11.14 -15.85
N LEU A 427 4.67 10.93 -14.60
CA LEU A 427 4.60 11.91 -13.52
C LEU A 427 5.90 12.68 -13.30
N PHE A 428 7.02 12.14 -13.79
CA PHE A 428 8.36 12.59 -13.42
C PHE A 428 9.01 13.47 -14.48
N THR A 429 8.19 14.04 -15.39
CA THR A 429 8.61 14.98 -16.42
C THR A 429 7.82 16.29 -16.30
N ASP A 430 8.47 17.44 -16.54
CA ASP A 430 7.82 18.75 -16.40
C ASP A 430 6.85 19.05 -17.56
N ARG A 431 6.87 18.25 -18.63
CA ARG A 431 5.97 18.45 -19.79
C ARG A 431 4.49 18.35 -19.45
N VAL A 432 4.14 17.66 -18.36
CA VAL A 432 2.74 17.49 -17.93
C VAL A 432 2.20 18.73 -17.19
N ASP A 433 3.06 19.62 -16.72
CA ASP A 433 2.66 20.79 -15.92
C ASP A 433 1.86 21.82 -16.73
N LYS A 434 1.95 21.79 -18.05
CA LYS A 434 1.19 22.69 -18.96
C LYS A 434 -0.34 22.53 -18.86
N VAL A 435 -0.87 21.50 -18.17
CA VAL A 435 -2.31 21.32 -17.97
C VAL A 435 -2.87 22.19 -16.84
N TRP A 436 -2.03 22.57 -15.86
CA TRP A 436 -2.53 23.11 -14.60
C TRP A 436 -3.16 24.50 -14.73
N GLU A 437 -2.51 25.43 -15.42
CA GLU A 437 -3.06 26.77 -15.66
C GLU A 437 -4.38 26.73 -16.47
N PRO A 438 -4.46 25.97 -17.59
CA PRO A 438 -5.74 25.75 -18.27
C PRO A 438 -6.82 25.07 -17.43
N MET A 439 -6.46 24.16 -16.51
CA MET A 439 -7.43 23.57 -15.58
C MET A 439 -7.97 24.62 -14.61
N GLU A 440 -7.10 25.43 -14.03
CA GLU A 440 -7.48 26.51 -13.12
C GLU A 440 -8.41 27.55 -13.77
N SER A 441 -8.21 27.83 -15.06
CA SER A 441 -9.08 28.76 -15.81
C SER A 441 -10.52 28.28 -15.99
N LEU A 442 -10.77 26.98 -15.76
CA LEU A 442 -12.10 26.38 -15.82
C LEU A 442 -12.75 26.20 -14.44
N TYR A 443 -12.09 26.62 -13.38
CA TYR A 443 -12.67 26.54 -12.05
C TYR A 443 -13.91 27.46 -11.96
N GLU A 444 -14.90 26.95 -11.23
CA GLU A 444 -16.06 27.77 -10.89
C GLU A 444 -15.67 28.90 -9.95
N GLU A 445 -16.39 30.01 -10.03
CA GLU A 445 -16.18 31.19 -9.19
C GLU A 445 -16.30 30.77 -7.71
N GLY A 446 -15.28 31.10 -6.91
CA GLY A 446 -15.22 30.71 -5.48
C GLY A 446 -14.56 29.36 -5.18
N LYS A 447 -14.11 28.59 -6.17
CA LYS A 447 -13.33 27.38 -5.92
C LYS A 447 -12.04 27.72 -5.18
N GLN A 448 -11.84 27.07 -4.04
CA GLN A 448 -10.59 27.22 -3.28
C GLN A 448 -9.47 26.38 -3.88
N ALA A 449 -8.24 26.88 -3.77
CA ALA A 449 -7.06 26.11 -4.15
C ALA A 449 -6.96 24.83 -3.32
N ILE A 450 -6.55 23.73 -3.96
CA ILE A 450 -6.32 22.44 -3.30
C ILE A 450 -5.26 22.62 -2.21
N PRO A 451 -5.57 22.29 -0.93
CA PRO A 451 -4.60 22.42 0.15
C PRO A 451 -3.37 21.55 -0.11
N THR A 452 -2.20 22.08 0.18
CA THR A 452 -0.93 21.32 0.11
C THR A 452 -0.76 20.38 1.30
N TRP A 453 0.12 19.41 1.21
CA TRP A 453 0.50 18.51 2.31
C TRP A 453 0.92 19.26 3.59
N THR A 454 1.56 20.41 3.46
CA THR A 454 2.01 21.22 4.60
C THR A 454 0.89 21.75 5.49
N LYS A 455 -0.35 21.71 5.00
CA LYS A 455 -1.55 22.03 5.79
C LYS A 455 -2.25 20.76 6.32
N GLY A 456 -1.55 19.62 6.32
CA GLY A 456 -2.08 18.36 6.82
C GLY A 456 -2.52 18.42 8.27
N VAL A 457 -3.48 17.57 8.62
CA VAL A 457 -4.04 17.46 9.98
C VAL A 457 -2.95 17.07 10.96
N ALA A 458 -2.94 17.68 12.13
CA ALA A 458 -2.04 17.29 13.21
C ALA A 458 -2.23 15.79 13.56
N PRO A 459 -1.16 15.07 13.92
CA PRO A 459 -1.23 13.64 14.24
C PRO A 459 -2.31 13.28 15.27
N ASP A 460 -2.62 14.19 16.20
CA ASP A 460 -3.56 13.98 17.29
C ASP A 460 -5.03 13.94 16.86
N ALA A 461 -5.35 14.39 15.64
CA ALA A 461 -6.72 14.43 15.11
C ALA A 461 -7.08 13.18 14.28
N VAL A 462 -6.10 12.31 13.97
CA VAL A 462 -6.30 11.05 13.22
C VAL A 462 -6.00 9.89 14.16
N PRO A 463 -6.92 8.90 14.31
CA PRO A 463 -6.65 7.74 15.15
C PRO A 463 -5.33 7.06 14.78
N GLU A 464 -4.49 6.72 15.76
CA GLU A 464 -3.17 6.09 15.57
C GLU A 464 -3.20 4.78 14.75
N LYS A 465 -4.38 4.17 14.62
CA LYS A 465 -4.63 2.96 13.83
C LYS A 465 -5.24 3.32 12.46
N GLY A 466 -4.43 3.93 11.59
CA GLY A 466 -4.92 4.54 10.35
C GLY A 466 -5.16 3.60 9.17
N ASN A 467 -4.39 2.55 8.97
CA ASN A 467 -4.41 1.74 7.74
C ASN A 467 -4.41 0.23 8.07
N GLU A 468 -5.30 -0.20 8.95
CA GLU A 468 -5.48 -1.64 9.20
C GLU A 468 -6.32 -2.24 8.07
N LEU A 469 -5.79 -3.26 7.41
CA LEU A 469 -6.56 -4.12 6.54
C LEU A 469 -7.46 -5.00 7.41
N PHE A 470 -8.77 -4.83 7.30
CA PHE A 470 -9.74 -5.68 8.00
C PHE A 470 -9.95 -6.95 7.16
N LEU A 471 -9.20 -8.00 7.51
CA LEU A 471 -9.40 -9.32 6.91
C LEU A 471 -10.63 -9.99 7.52
N PRO A 472 -11.42 -10.76 6.73
CA PRO A 472 -12.51 -11.58 7.26
C PRO A 472 -12.01 -12.53 8.35
N GLU A 473 -12.86 -12.80 9.35
CA GLU A 473 -12.57 -13.82 10.37
C GLU A 473 -12.25 -15.17 9.69
N GLY A 474 -11.07 -15.74 9.99
CA GLY A 474 -10.57 -16.95 9.37
C GLY A 474 -9.42 -16.74 8.35
N HIS A 475 -9.07 -15.51 8.00
CA HIS A 475 -7.94 -15.17 7.11
C HIS A 475 -6.83 -14.40 7.85
N ARG A 476 -6.75 -14.52 9.15
CA ARG A 476 -5.57 -14.04 9.90
C ARG A 476 -4.44 -15.07 9.69
N PRO A 477 -3.25 -14.61 9.26
CA PRO A 477 -2.08 -15.49 9.12
C PRO A 477 -1.66 -16.09 10.44
#